data_cc8c29f572bcf1fbcf13e116cb613ad6
#
_entry.id   cc8c29f572bcf1fbcf13e116cb613ad6
#
_cell.length_a   1.000
_cell.length_b   1.000
_cell.length_c   1.000
_cell.angle_alpha   90.00
_cell.angle_beta   90.00
_cell.angle_gamma   90.00
#
_symmetry.space_group_name_H-M   'P 1'
#
loop_
_entity.id
_entity.type
_entity.pdbx_description
1 polymer ?
#
loop_
_entity_poly.entity_id
_entity_poly.type
_entity_poly.pdbx_seq_one_letter_code
_entity_poly.pdbx_strand_id
1 'polypeptide(L)'
;MNNVDQTHPAMLLHYRIYKNAGTSIDRMLRQSLGTRWGTCECAPEAHTLSPDEIAAFLMERPDLTAASSHSARPPLPGQHVHPIVLLRHPIDRARSVYHFARRDPTKPDHHAAREGSCLDYVRWSLGTPGVGVVIRNYQVIHLSA
;
A
#
# COMPACT_ATOMS: atom_id res chain seq x y z
N MET A 1 19.35 36.95 10.09
CA MET A 1 17.99 36.36 10.17
C MET A 1 18.20 34.85 10.19
N ASN A 2 18.15 34.30 11.41
CA ASN A 2 18.36 32.86 11.61
C ASN A 2 17.15 32.08 11.15
N ASN A 3 17.32 31.37 10.04
CA ASN A 3 16.40 30.33 9.63
C ASN A 3 16.54 29.23 10.69
N VAL A 4 15.64 29.19 11.65
CA VAL A 4 15.47 28.04 12.53
C VAL A 4 14.95 26.94 11.62
N ASP A 5 15.88 26.08 11.20
CA ASP A 5 15.58 24.81 10.57
C ASP A 5 14.69 24.03 11.55
N GLN A 6 13.38 24.10 11.35
CA GLN A 6 12.43 23.29 12.10
C GLN A 6 12.68 21.86 11.65
N THR A 7 13.60 21.19 12.33
CA THR A 7 13.87 19.77 12.14
C THR A 7 12.59 19.00 12.49
N HIS A 8 11.75 18.81 11.48
CA HIS A 8 10.62 17.88 11.62
C HIS A 8 11.17 16.51 12.01
N PRO A 9 10.61 15.86 13.03
CA PRO A 9 11.06 14.54 13.41
C PRO A 9 10.96 13.57 12.23
N ALA A 10 11.93 12.67 12.12
CA ALA A 10 11.95 11.66 11.08
C ALA A 10 10.66 10.81 11.14
N MET A 11 9.98 10.68 10.01
CA MET A 11 8.71 9.99 9.84
C MET A 11 8.86 8.79 8.92
N LEU A 12 8.31 7.65 9.27
CA LEU A 12 8.25 6.47 8.41
C LEU A 12 6.92 6.42 7.66
N LEU A 13 6.96 6.30 6.33
CA LEU A 13 5.77 6.09 5.52
C LEU A 13 5.83 4.73 4.84
N HIS A 14 4.97 3.81 5.28
CA HIS A 14 4.85 2.48 4.69
C HIS A 14 3.85 2.49 3.54
N TYR A 15 4.36 2.33 2.31
CA TYR A 15 3.55 2.12 1.11
C TYR A 15 2.99 0.69 1.11
N ARG A 16 1.71 0.55 1.42
CA ARG A 16 1.02 -0.75 1.50
C ARG A 16 0.67 -1.29 0.12
N ILE A 17 1.67 -1.75 -0.62
CA ILE A 17 1.41 -2.38 -1.91
C ILE A 17 0.62 -3.69 -1.70
N TYR A 18 -0.50 -3.82 -2.41
CA TYR A 18 -1.40 -4.97 -2.28
C TYR A 18 -0.69 -6.31 -2.45
N LYS A 19 -0.85 -7.19 -1.47
CA LYS A 19 -0.22 -8.53 -1.36
C LYS A 19 1.30 -8.55 -1.22
N ASN A 20 1.89 -7.47 -0.72
CA ASN A 20 3.31 -7.35 -0.40
C ASN A 20 3.59 -7.34 1.12
N ALA A 21 2.89 -8.17 1.88
CA ALA A 21 3.06 -8.32 3.33
C ALA A 21 2.70 -7.08 4.17
N GLY A 22 1.88 -6.15 3.65
CA GLY A 22 1.49 -4.92 4.34
C GLY A 22 0.95 -5.15 5.75
N THR A 23 0.09 -6.16 5.95
CA THR A 23 -0.44 -6.52 7.28
C THR A 23 0.64 -6.91 8.28
N SER A 24 1.73 -7.57 7.83
CA SER A 24 2.85 -7.94 8.70
C SER A 24 3.64 -6.72 9.14
N ILE A 25 3.91 -5.78 8.22
CA ILE A 25 4.59 -4.53 8.53
C ILE A 25 3.75 -3.68 9.47
N ASP A 26 2.45 -3.51 9.21
CA ASP A 26 1.56 -2.76 10.10
C ASP A 26 1.52 -3.34 11.51
N ARG A 27 1.51 -4.67 11.60
CA ARG A 27 1.56 -5.35 12.90
C ARG A 27 2.86 -5.05 13.64
N MET A 28 4.00 -5.08 12.95
CA MET A 28 5.30 -4.75 13.53
C MET A 28 5.35 -3.28 13.97
N LEU A 29 4.91 -2.35 13.11
CA LEU A 29 4.88 -0.92 13.43
C LEU A 29 3.97 -0.64 14.63
N ARG A 30 2.78 -1.23 14.64
CA ARG A 30 1.83 -1.10 15.77
C ARG A 30 2.41 -1.64 17.08
N GLN A 31 3.07 -2.79 17.03
CA GLN A 31 3.68 -3.38 18.24
C GLN A 31 4.85 -2.55 18.75
N SER A 32 5.64 -1.95 17.86
CA SER A 32 6.82 -1.18 18.22
C SER A 32 6.52 0.26 18.64
N LEU A 33 5.51 0.89 18.01
CA LEU A 33 5.24 2.32 18.14
C LEU A 33 3.95 2.64 18.91
N GLY A 34 3.05 1.65 19.07
CA GLY A 34 1.77 1.84 19.76
C GLY A 34 0.92 2.93 19.09
N THR A 35 0.53 3.94 19.85
CA THR A 35 -0.28 5.08 19.38
C THR A 35 0.46 6.02 18.43
N ARG A 36 1.78 5.91 18.34
CA ARG A 36 2.59 6.69 17.40
C ARG A 36 2.63 6.11 15.98
N TRP A 37 1.85 5.08 15.71
CA TRP A 37 1.57 4.56 14.38
C TRP A 37 0.11 4.78 14.01
N GLY A 38 -0.16 5.12 12.75
CA GLY A 38 -1.51 5.30 12.22
C GLY A 38 -1.63 4.89 10.76
N THR A 39 -2.85 4.99 10.23
CA THR A 39 -3.13 4.79 8.80
C THR A 39 -3.54 6.09 8.15
N CYS A 40 -3.00 6.36 6.96
CA CYS A 40 -3.32 7.50 6.12
C CYS A 40 -4.03 6.97 4.87
N GLU A 41 -5.35 6.92 4.91
CA GLU A 41 -6.16 6.42 3.80
C GLU A 41 -7.16 7.48 3.37
N CYS A 42 -7.55 7.49 2.12
CA CYS A 42 -8.61 8.36 1.62
C CYS A 42 -9.87 7.56 1.29
N ALA A 43 -10.99 8.23 1.40
CA ALA A 43 -12.27 7.75 0.89
C ALA A 43 -12.69 8.64 -0.30
N PRO A 44 -13.10 8.07 -1.44
CA PRO A 44 -13.25 6.64 -1.71
C PRO A 44 -11.92 5.92 -1.97
N GLU A 45 -11.87 4.61 -1.75
CA GLU A 45 -10.66 3.77 -1.86
C GLU A 45 -9.94 3.79 -3.21
N ALA A 46 -10.56 4.33 -4.24
CA ALA A 46 -9.99 4.46 -5.59
C ALA A 46 -9.10 5.71 -5.76
N HIS A 47 -9.12 6.63 -4.81
CA HIS A 47 -8.32 7.84 -4.87
C HIS A 47 -6.87 7.56 -4.42
N THR A 48 -5.91 8.23 -5.07
CA THR A 48 -4.51 8.22 -4.63
C THR A 48 -4.20 9.52 -3.89
N LEU A 49 -3.49 9.41 -2.77
CA LEU A 49 -3.06 10.57 -2.00
C LEU A 49 -1.87 11.24 -2.68
N SER A 50 -2.01 12.53 -2.93
CA SER A 50 -0.93 13.40 -3.36
C SER A 50 0.07 13.66 -2.22
N PRO A 51 1.30 14.10 -2.51
CA PRO A 51 2.25 14.51 -1.50
C PRO A 51 1.72 15.58 -0.54
N ASP A 52 0.92 16.53 -1.04
CA ASP A 52 0.35 17.60 -0.22
C ASP A 52 -0.72 17.09 0.74
N GLU A 53 -1.55 16.13 0.31
CA GLU A 53 -2.54 15.48 1.19
C GLU A 53 -1.86 14.65 2.28
N ILE A 54 -0.77 13.96 1.94
CA ILE A 54 0.03 13.23 2.93
C ILE A 54 0.67 14.22 3.91
N ALA A 55 1.25 15.32 3.42
CA ALA A 55 1.83 16.36 4.27
C ALA A 55 0.79 16.96 5.23
N ALA A 56 -0.40 17.28 4.74
CA ALA A 56 -1.50 17.80 5.56
C ALA A 56 -1.88 16.80 6.66
N PHE A 57 -2.08 15.53 6.32
CA PHE A 57 -2.35 14.48 7.31
C PHE A 57 -1.27 14.39 8.39
N LEU A 58 0.01 14.46 8.01
CA LEU A 58 1.12 14.41 8.97
C LEU A 58 1.18 15.64 9.87
N MET A 59 0.81 16.81 9.35
CA MET A 59 0.71 18.04 10.16
C MET A 59 -0.42 17.98 11.19
N GLU A 60 -1.54 17.34 10.86
CA GLU A 60 -2.66 17.12 11.78
C GLU A 60 -2.34 16.06 12.86
N ARG A 61 -1.34 15.22 12.63
CA ARG A 61 -0.95 14.11 13.48
C ARG A 61 0.54 14.15 13.87
N PRO A 62 0.98 15.23 14.56
CA PRO A 62 2.37 15.40 14.95
C PRO A 62 2.86 14.36 15.97
N ASP A 63 1.94 13.62 16.57
CA ASP A 63 2.17 12.50 17.46
C ASP A 63 2.70 11.24 16.76
N LEU A 64 2.50 11.12 15.45
CA LEU A 64 2.91 9.94 14.70
C LEU A 64 4.41 9.91 14.41
N THR A 65 4.99 8.73 14.50
CA THR A 65 6.35 8.41 14.06
C THR A 65 6.33 7.55 12.80
N ALA A 66 5.21 6.87 12.54
CA ALA A 66 5.01 6.09 11.32
C ALA A 66 3.56 6.13 10.86
N ALA A 67 3.37 6.11 9.56
CA ALA A 67 2.07 5.92 8.93
C ALA A 67 2.14 4.82 7.86
N SER A 68 1.02 4.15 7.65
CA SER A 68 0.85 3.17 6.56
C SER A 68 -0.30 3.61 5.65
N SER A 69 -0.14 3.45 4.33
CA SER A 69 -1.17 3.84 3.37
C SER A 69 -1.22 2.92 2.15
N HIS A 70 -2.43 2.52 1.73
CA HIS A 70 -2.70 1.93 0.43
C HIS A 70 -2.80 2.97 -0.68
N SER A 71 -3.17 4.19 -0.31
CA SER A 71 -3.48 5.27 -1.25
C SER A 71 -2.28 6.15 -1.57
N ALA A 72 -1.26 6.19 -0.70
CA ALA A 72 -0.06 6.99 -0.92
C ALA A 72 0.75 6.50 -2.13
N ARG A 73 1.26 7.47 -2.88
CA ARG A 73 2.14 7.26 -4.05
C ARG A 73 3.36 8.17 -3.94
N PRO A 74 4.52 7.79 -4.51
CA PRO A 74 5.62 8.73 -4.71
C PRO A 74 5.17 9.96 -5.53
N PRO A 75 5.88 11.10 -5.42
CA PRO A 75 7.03 11.33 -4.56
C PRO A 75 6.66 11.51 -3.08
N LEU A 76 7.68 11.49 -2.21
CA LEU A 76 7.51 11.75 -0.78
C LEU A 76 7.17 13.22 -0.54
N PRO A 77 6.38 13.54 0.50
CA PRO A 77 6.00 14.92 0.83
C PRO A 77 7.14 15.78 1.41
N GLY A 78 8.30 15.19 1.69
CA GLY A 78 9.45 15.94 2.21
C GLY A 78 10.61 15.03 2.58
N GLN A 79 11.80 15.62 2.79
CA GLN A 79 13.03 14.90 3.11
C GLN A 79 13.04 14.22 4.48
N HIS A 80 12.18 14.66 5.41
CA HIS A 80 12.03 14.06 6.73
C HIS A 80 11.16 12.79 6.71
N VAL A 81 10.51 12.48 5.59
CA VAL A 81 9.70 11.28 5.43
C VAL A 81 10.52 10.19 4.76
N HIS A 82 10.65 9.04 5.43
CA HIS A 82 11.40 7.90 4.95
C HIS A 82 10.46 6.77 4.53
N PRO A 83 10.59 6.24 3.30
CA PRO A 83 9.68 5.22 2.80
C PRO A 83 10.03 3.84 3.33
N ILE A 84 8.99 3.08 3.68
CA ILE A 84 9.07 1.62 3.80
C ILE A 84 8.37 1.01 2.59
N VAL A 85 9.12 0.33 1.74
CA VAL A 85 8.61 -0.33 0.54
C VAL A 85 9.01 -1.80 0.55
N LEU A 86 8.01 -2.68 0.55
CA LEU A 86 8.25 -4.11 0.36
C LEU A 86 7.88 -4.50 -1.05
N LEU A 87 8.83 -5.11 -1.74
CA LEU A 87 8.59 -5.75 -3.03
C LEU A 87 8.53 -7.26 -2.87
N ARG A 88 7.70 -7.88 -3.67
CA ARG A 88 7.54 -9.32 -3.71
C ARG A 88 7.80 -9.83 -5.12
N HIS A 89 8.37 -11.03 -5.21
CA HIS A 89 8.53 -11.68 -6.51
C HIS A 89 7.17 -11.75 -7.24
N PRO A 90 7.06 -11.35 -8.50
CA PRO A 90 5.76 -11.21 -9.19
C PRO A 90 4.92 -12.48 -9.18
N ILE A 91 5.53 -13.66 -9.36
CA ILE A 91 4.83 -14.95 -9.32
C ILE A 91 4.27 -15.24 -7.92
N ASP A 92 5.06 -15.00 -6.87
CA ASP A 92 4.61 -15.23 -5.50
C ASP A 92 3.52 -14.24 -5.08
N ARG A 93 3.59 -13.01 -5.61
CA ARG A 93 2.53 -12.03 -5.44
C ARG A 93 1.24 -12.48 -6.14
N ALA A 94 1.31 -12.93 -7.39
CA ALA A 94 0.16 -13.45 -8.13
C ALA A 94 -0.49 -14.65 -7.40
N ARG A 95 0.31 -15.59 -6.88
CA ARG A 95 -0.19 -16.69 -6.04
C ARG A 95 -0.89 -16.17 -4.78
N SER A 96 -0.34 -15.14 -4.15
CA SER A 96 -0.97 -14.53 -2.96
C SER A 96 -2.28 -13.84 -3.28
N VAL A 97 -2.41 -13.19 -4.45
CA VAL A 97 -3.68 -12.62 -4.94
C VAL A 97 -4.70 -13.74 -5.12
N TYR A 98 -4.35 -14.79 -5.86
CA TYR A 98 -5.20 -15.96 -6.08
C TYR A 98 -5.72 -16.58 -4.77
N HIS A 99 -4.82 -16.87 -3.83
CA HIS A 99 -5.22 -17.46 -2.55
C HIS A 99 -6.08 -16.51 -1.70
N PHE A 100 -5.91 -15.22 -1.84
CA PHE A 100 -6.74 -14.23 -1.16
C PHE A 100 -8.14 -14.18 -1.78
N ALA A 101 -8.25 -14.06 -3.11
CA ALA A 101 -9.52 -14.06 -3.82
C ALA A 101 -10.30 -15.36 -3.55
N ARG A 102 -9.62 -16.51 -3.55
CA ARG A 102 -10.24 -17.83 -3.31
C ARG A 102 -10.85 -17.97 -1.90
N ARG A 103 -10.32 -17.25 -0.90
CA ARG A 103 -10.77 -17.34 0.51
C ARG A 103 -11.82 -16.31 0.87
N ASP A 104 -11.92 -15.22 0.14
CA ASP A 104 -12.79 -14.10 0.46
C ASP A 104 -13.96 -14.03 -0.53
N PRO A 105 -15.16 -14.50 -0.14
CA PRO A 105 -16.32 -14.51 -1.01
C PRO A 105 -16.84 -13.12 -1.39
N THR A 106 -16.37 -12.08 -0.71
CA THR A 106 -16.75 -10.69 -1.02
C THR A 106 -15.98 -10.12 -2.21
N LYS A 107 -14.93 -10.82 -2.66
CA LYS A 107 -14.13 -10.37 -3.80
C LYS A 107 -14.83 -10.67 -5.13
N PRO A 108 -14.84 -9.70 -6.07
CA PRO A 108 -15.49 -9.89 -7.36
C PRO A 108 -14.90 -11.03 -8.20
N ASP A 109 -13.64 -11.36 -7.97
CA ASP A 109 -12.88 -12.41 -8.66
C ASP A 109 -12.87 -13.75 -7.88
N HIS A 110 -13.63 -13.84 -6.77
CA HIS A 110 -13.72 -15.05 -5.94
C HIS A 110 -14.12 -16.29 -6.72
N HIS A 111 -15.14 -16.17 -7.59
CA HIS A 111 -15.67 -17.28 -8.38
C HIS A 111 -14.58 -17.88 -9.28
N ALA A 112 -13.88 -17.03 -10.06
CA ALA A 112 -12.80 -17.46 -10.92
C ALA A 112 -11.64 -18.11 -10.14
N ALA A 113 -11.33 -17.59 -8.96
CA ALA A 113 -10.30 -18.15 -8.10
C ALA A 113 -10.71 -19.48 -7.45
N ARG A 114 -12.00 -19.71 -7.22
CA ARG A 114 -12.51 -20.92 -6.58
C ARG A 114 -12.60 -22.09 -7.54
N GLU A 115 -13.01 -21.84 -8.77
CA GLU A 115 -13.26 -22.89 -9.78
C GLU A 115 -12.01 -23.35 -10.52
N GLY A 116 -11.00 -22.48 -10.63
CA GLY A 116 -9.78 -22.74 -11.38
C GLY A 116 -8.54 -23.00 -10.53
N SER A 117 -7.51 -23.52 -11.19
CA SER A 117 -6.15 -23.52 -10.64
C SER A 117 -5.59 -22.10 -10.58
N CYS A 118 -4.46 -21.91 -9.87
CA CYS A 118 -3.78 -20.62 -9.85
C CYS A 118 -3.41 -20.13 -11.26
N LEU A 119 -3.03 -21.03 -12.15
CA LEU A 119 -2.70 -20.69 -13.53
C LEU A 119 -3.93 -20.23 -14.31
N ASP A 120 -5.06 -20.92 -14.14
CA ASP A 120 -6.31 -20.57 -14.79
C ASP A 120 -6.82 -19.20 -14.31
N TYR A 121 -6.74 -18.95 -13.01
CA TYR A 121 -7.06 -17.65 -12.45
C TYR A 121 -6.18 -16.52 -13.01
N VAL A 122 -4.87 -16.75 -13.12
CA VAL A 122 -3.95 -15.74 -13.70
C VAL A 122 -4.29 -15.49 -15.16
N ARG A 123 -4.53 -16.54 -15.97
CA ARG A 123 -4.94 -16.41 -17.37
C ARG A 123 -6.25 -15.64 -17.51
N TRP A 124 -7.24 -16.00 -16.71
CA TRP A 124 -8.53 -15.31 -16.67
C TRP A 124 -8.36 -13.83 -16.29
N SER A 125 -7.61 -13.54 -15.22
CA SER A 125 -7.36 -12.16 -14.76
C SER A 125 -6.67 -11.32 -15.84
N LEU A 126 -5.67 -11.87 -16.53
CA LEU A 126 -4.94 -11.17 -17.60
C LEU A 126 -5.81 -10.93 -18.85
N GLY A 127 -6.78 -11.79 -19.10
CA GLY A 127 -7.73 -11.69 -20.22
C GLY A 127 -8.96 -10.84 -19.94
N THR A 128 -9.22 -10.51 -18.67
CA THR A 128 -10.41 -9.75 -18.25
C THR A 128 -10.08 -8.27 -18.09
N PRO A 129 -10.72 -7.37 -18.88
CA PRO A 129 -10.50 -5.93 -18.77
C PRO A 129 -10.72 -5.41 -17.34
N GLY A 130 -9.82 -4.57 -16.86
CA GLY A 130 -9.89 -3.98 -15.51
C GLY A 130 -9.43 -4.90 -14.37
N VAL A 131 -9.48 -6.21 -14.52
CA VAL A 131 -9.08 -7.17 -13.48
C VAL A 131 -7.57 -7.43 -13.50
N GLY A 132 -6.97 -7.51 -14.68
CA GLY A 132 -5.56 -7.87 -14.85
C GLY A 132 -4.56 -6.92 -14.18
N VAL A 133 -4.97 -5.71 -13.83
CA VAL A 133 -4.12 -4.70 -13.19
C VAL A 133 -3.52 -5.21 -11.86
N VAL A 134 -4.27 -6.00 -11.09
CA VAL A 134 -3.80 -6.54 -9.81
C VAL A 134 -2.70 -7.59 -9.97
N ILE A 135 -2.56 -8.16 -11.17
CA ILE A 135 -1.50 -9.13 -11.51
C ILE A 135 -0.37 -8.46 -12.29
N ARG A 136 -0.74 -7.66 -13.32
CA ARG A 136 0.20 -7.05 -14.27
C ARG A 136 0.78 -5.76 -13.71
N ASN A 137 2.10 -5.70 -13.54
CA ASN A 137 2.86 -4.48 -13.23
C ASN A 137 2.39 -3.69 -11.99
N TYR A 138 1.60 -4.28 -11.11
CA TYR A 138 0.96 -3.57 -10.00
C TYR A 138 1.95 -2.84 -9.10
N GLN A 139 3.09 -3.46 -8.79
CA GLN A 139 4.13 -2.84 -7.95
C GLN A 139 4.74 -1.62 -8.64
N VAL A 140 4.98 -1.72 -9.96
CA VAL A 140 5.49 -0.60 -10.77
C VAL A 140 4.47 0.53 -10.80
N ILE A 141 3.21 0.23 -11.13
CA ILE A 141 2.11 1.21 -11.16
C ILE A 141 1.96 1.90 -9.81
N HIS A 142 2.10 1.16 -8.70
CA HIS A 142 1.98 1.72 -7.36
C HIS A 142 3.12 2.67 -6.99
N LEU A 143 4.32 2.46 -7.53
CA LEU A 143 5.53 3.21 -7.20
C LEU A 143 5.94 4.23 -8.28
N SER A 144 5.27 4.24 -9.44
CA SER A 144 5.45 5.29 -10.44
C SER A 144 4.54 6.48 -10.13
N ALA A 145 5.14 7.65 -10.16
CA ALA A 145 4.43 8.91 -10.05
C ALA A 145 3.83 9.30 -11.41
#